data_3874f8e42461c2e960e32714f05f8d0a
#
_entry.id   3874f8e42461c2e960e32714f05f8d0a
#
_cell.length_a   1.000
_cell.length_b   1.000
_cell.length_c   1.000
_cell.angle_alpha   90.00
_cell.angle_beta   90.00
_cell.angle_gamma   90.00
#
_symmetry.space_group_name_H-M   'P 1'
#
loop_
_entity.id
_entity.type
_entity.pdbx_description
1 polymer ?
#
loop_
_entity_poly.entity_id
_entity_poly.type
_entity_poly.pdbx_seq_one_letter_code
_entity_poly.pdbx_strand_id
1 'polypeptide(L)'
;MEKHFKRTLITTALPYANGPVHIGHLAGVYVPADIYARYLRLKGEEVLMIGGSDEHGVPITLRAKKEGITPQDVVDRYHGIIKKSFEEFGITFDIYSRTTSATHHQMASDFFRTLYDKGEFIEKTSEQYYDEEAKQFLADRYITGTCPHCGNEKAYGDQCEACGTSLSPTDLKDPKSAISGSKPVMRETKHWYLPLDKWEPFLRKWILEDHKEWKPNVYGQCKSWLDMGLQPRAVSRDLDWGIPVPVEGAEGKVLYVWFDAPIGYISNTKELLPDSWETWWKDPETKMVH
;
A
#
# COMPACT_ATOMS: atom_id res chain seq x y z
N MET A 1 -30.66 -11.13 -14.91
CA MET A 1 -31.18 -9.94 -14.20
C MET A 1 -29.99 -9.17 -13.70
N GLU A 2 -29.86 -7.88 -14.03
CA GLU A 2 -28.83 -7.05 -13.41
C GLU A 2 -29.06 -6.99 -11.89
N LYS A 3 -28.00 -7.21 -11.11
CA LYS A 3 -28.06 -7.14 -9.65
C LYS A 3 -28.32 -5.67 -9.28
N HIS A 4 -29.45 -5.40 -8.64
CA HIS A 4 -29.76 -4.07 -8.13
C HIS A 4 -29.08 -3.89 -6.77
N PHE A 5 -28.24 -2.89 -6.64
CA PHE A 5 -27.59 -2.52 -5.38
C PHE A 5 -28.33 -1.37 -4.71
N LYS A 6 -28.32 -1.34 -3.38
CA LYS A 6 -28.91 -0.24 -2.62
C LYS A 6 -28.03 0.99 -2.57
N ARG A 7 -26.70 0.76 -2.56
CA ARG A 7 -25.71 1.84 -2.45
C ARG A 7 -24.44 1.53 -3.22
N THR A 8 -23.65 2.55 -3.49
CA THR A 8 -22.35 2.41 -4.18
C THR A 8 -21.23 3.01 -3.34
N LEU A 9 -20.24 2.20 -2.98
CA LEU A 9 -18.98 2.64 -2.40
C LEU A 9 -17.93 2.81 -3.50
N ILE A 10 -17.42 4.02 -3.66
CA ILE A 10 -16.35 4.34 -4.59
C ILE A 10 -15.08 4.60 -3.77
N THR A 11 -14.05 3.82 -4.02
CA THR A 11 -12.72 4.03 -3.44
C THR A 11 -11.76 4.45 -4.53
N THR A 12 -10.86 5.37 -4.23
CA THR A 12 -9.81 5.82 -5.16
C THR A 12 -8.45 5.45 -4.62
N ALA A 13 -7.51 5.11 -5.50
CA ALA A 13 -6.13 4.84 -5.11
C ALA A 13 -5.60 5.96 -4.20
N LEU A 14 -4.97 5.58 -3.08
CA LEU A 14 -4.37 6.53 -2.16
C LEU A 14 -3.07 7.09 -2.77
N PRO A 15 -2.98 8.38 -3.13
CA PRO A 15 -1.75 8.94 -3.65
C PRO A 15 -0.68 8.96 -2.55
N TYR A 16 0.54 8.67 -2.95
CA TYR A 16 1.66 8.62 -2.04
C TYR A 16 2.11 10.03 -1.63
N ALA A 17 2.14 10.32 -0.32
CA ALA A 17 2.38 11.66 0.22
C ALA A 17 3.88 12.06 0.22
N ASN A 18 4.55 11.89 -0.91
CA ASN A 18 5.94 12.29 -1.11
C ASN A 18 6.14 13.32 -2.24
N GLY A 19 5.06 13.79 -2.84
CA GLY A 19 5.06 14.75 -3.94
C GLY A 19 3.65 15.24 -4.27
N PRO A 20 3.50 16.32 -5.07
CA PRO A 20 2.20 16.78 -5.53
C PRO A 20 1.60 15.80 -6.54
N VAL A 21 0.28 15.80 -6.65
CA VAL A 21 -0.40 15.13 -7.76
C VAL A 21 -0.15 15.88 -9.08
N HIS A 22 -0.21 15.16 -10.19
CA HIS A 22 -0.06 15.72 -11.54
C HIS A 22 -1.24 15.28 -12.41
N ILE A 23 -1.32 15.81 -13.63
CA ILE A 23 -2.43 15.58 -14.55
C ILE A 23 -2.72 14.08 -14.79
N GLY A 24 -1.71 13.21 -14.78
CA GLY A 24 -1.88 11.77 -14.91
C GLY A 24 -2.66 11.14 -13.75
N HIS A 25 -2.44 11.61 -12.51
CA HIS A 25 -3.23 11.19 -11.35
C HIS A 25 -4.68 11.66 -11.50
N LEU A 26 -4.87 12.94 -11.83
CA LEU A 26 -6.20 13.54 -11.96
C LEU A 26 -7.03 12.86 -13.05
N ALA A 27 -6.48 12.77 -14.28
CA ALA A 27 -7.17 12.21 -15.43
C ALA A 27 -7.34 10.69 -15.36
N GLY A 28 -6.40 9.99 -14.72
CA GLY A 28 -6.41 8.52 -14.63
C GLY A 28 -7.33 7.96 -13.55
N VAL A 29 -7.52 8.68 -12.45
CA VAL A 29 -8.22 8.16 -11.27
C VAL A 29 -9.30 9.11 -10.74
N TYR A 30 -8.91 10.32 -10.30
CA TYR A 30 -9.78 11.11 -9.40
C TYR A 30 -10.90 11.82 -10.13
N VAL A 31 -10.64 12.38 -11.31
CA VAL A 31 -11.71 13.03 -12.14
C VAL A 31 -12.72 12.01 -12.64
N PRO A 32 -12.33 10.84 -13.19
CA PRO A 32 -13.29 9.79 -13.56
C PRO A 32 -14.14 9.30 -12.39
N ALA A 33 -13.53 9.13 -11.21
CA ALA A 33 -14.25 8.70 -10.00
C ALA A 33 -15.28 9.76 -9.56
N ASP A 34 -14.90 11.04 -9.54
CA ASP A 34 -15.80 12.14 -9.19
C ASP A 34 -16.95 12.29 -10.18
N ILE A 35 -16.67 12.19 -11.49
CA ILE A 35 -17.73 12.21 -12.52
C ILE A 35 -18.74 11.08 -12.28
N TYR A 36 -18.26 9.88 -11.98
CA TYR A 36 -19.11 8.73 -11.71
C TYR A 36 -19.92 8.92 -10.42
N ALA A 37 -19.29 9.39 -9.34
CA ALA A 37 -19.98 9.70 -8.08
C ALA A 37 -21.09 10.74 -8.28
N ARG A 38 -20.81 11.84 -9.00
CA ARG A 38 -21.80 12.88 -9.33
C ARG A 38 -22.94 12.33 -10.16
N TYR A 39 -22.65 11.52 -11.16
CA TYR A 39 -23.69 10.89 -11.99
C TYR A 39 -24.66 10.05 -11.16
N LEU A 40 -24.13 9.21 -10.25
CA LEU A 40 -24.97 8.39 -9.38
C LEU A 40 -25.79 9.24 -8.39
N ARG A 41 -25.18 10.26 -7.79
CA ARG A 41 -25.88 11.20 -6.90
C ARG A 41 -27.01 11.96 -7.62
N LEU A 42 -26.81 12.37 -8.88
CA LEU A 42 -27.85 12.99 -9.72
C LEU A 42 -29.00 12.03 -10.03
N LYS A 43 -28.74 10.72 -10.07
CA LYS A 43 -29.78 9.69 -10.19
C LYS A 43 -30.53 9.44 -8.89
N GLY A 44 -30.13 10.05 -7.79
CA GLY A 44 -30.71 9.82 -6.46
C GLY A 44 -30.22 8.53 -5.79
N GLU A 45 -29.10 7.96 -6.24
CA GLU A 45 -28.51 6.78 -5.62
C GLU A 45 -27.70 7.17 -4.36
N GLU A 46 -27.66 6.26 -3.38
CA GLU A 46 -26.84 6.41 -2.18
C GLU A 46 -25.37 6.11 -2.54
N VAL A 47 -24.49 7.11 -2.43
CA VAL A 47 -23.09 7.03 -2.87
C VAL A 47 -22.15 7.54 -1.80
N LEU A 48 -21.09 6.80 -1.57
CA LEU A 48 -19.96 7.21 -0.73
C LEU A 48 -18.67 7.17 -1.56
N MET A 49 -17.98 8.30 -1.66
CA MET A 49 -16.68 8.41 -2.35
C MET A 49 -15.56 8.66 -1.34
N ILE A 50 -14.67 7.68 -1.20
CA ILE A 50 -13.61 7.67 -0.20
C ILE A 50 -12.26 7.92 -0.86
N GLY A 51 -11.47 8.81 -0.28
CA GLY A 51 -10.08 9.08 -0.64
C GLY A 51 -9.20 9.27 0.57
N GLY A 52 -7.91 9.37 0.34
CA GLY A 52 -6.91 9.63 1.37
C GLY A 52 -5.51 9.57 0.79
N SER A 53 -4.49 9.83 1.60
CA SER A 53 -3.08 9.71 1.23
C SER A 53 -2.42 8.50 1.89
N ASP A 54 -1.55 7.83 1.13
CA ASP A 54 -0.62 6.82 1.64
C ASP A 54 0.64 7.52 2.14
N GLU A 55 0.98 7.30 3.42
CA GLU A 55 1.95 8.13 4.15
C GLU A 55 3.07 7.33 4.80
N HIS A 56 3.14 6.01 4.58
CA HIS A 56 4.16 5.15 5.17
C HIS A 56 5.19 4.68 4.13
N GLY A 57 6.33 4.18 4.62
CA GLY A 57 7.36 3.54 3.80
C GLY A 57 8.60 4.39 3.51
N VAL A 58 9.57 3.72 2.91
CA VAL A 58 10.95 4.21 2.70
C VAL A 58 11.07 5.53 1.91
N PRO A 59 10.32 5.79 0.82
CA PRO A 59 10.47 7.05 0.10
C PRO A 59 10.17 8.30 0.93
N ILE A 60 9.27 8.21 1.92
CA ILE A 60 8.99 9.31 2.84
C ILE A 60 10.20 9.60 3.73
N THR A 61 10.79 8.57 4.33
CA THR A 61 11.95 8.70 5.20
C THR A 61 13.20 9.17 4.45
N LEU A 62 13.42 8.70 3.22
CA LEU A 62 14.49 9.20 2.37
C LEU A 62 14.31 10.69 2.04
N ARG A 63 13.08 11.11 1.76
CA ARG A 63 12.80 12.52 1.50
C ARG A 63 13.01 13.37 2.75
N ALA A 64 12.53 12.92 3.91
CA ALA A 64 12.72 13.58 5.19
C ALA A 64 14.21 13.78 5.51
N LYS A 65 15.02 12.73 5.35
CA LYS A 65 16.49 12.81 5.53
C LYS A 65 17.13 13.79 4.56
N LYS A 66 16.74 13.76 3.29
CA LYS A 66 17.28 14.68 2.27
C LYS A 66 16.94 16.15 2.56
N GLU A 67 15.75 16.42 3.11
CA GLU A 67 15.29 17.79 3.41
C GLU A 67 15.63 18.22 4.85
N GLY A 68 16.17 17.34 5.70
CA GLY A 68 16.52 17.65 7.08
C GLY A 68 15.30 17.91 7.98
N ILE A 69 14.17 17.28 7.69
CA ILE A 69 12.90 17.39 8.40
C ILE A 69 12.41 16.01 8.85
N THR A 70 11.33 15.96 9.64
CA THR A 70 10.74 14.68 10.05
C THR A 70 9.89 14.05 8.95
N PRO A 71 9.71 12.71 8.93
CA PRO A 71 8.73 12.07 8.06
C PRO A 71 7.31 12.64 8.19
N GLN A 72 6.91 13.01 9.42
CA GLN A 72 5.61 13.63 9.67
C GLN A 72 5.49 14.99 8.94
N ASP A 73 6.54 15.84 8.97
CA ASP A 73 6.52 17.13 8.24
C ASP A 73 6.35 16.93 6.72
N VAL A 74 6.98 15.87 6.17
CA VAL A 74 6.84 15.53 4.75
C VAL A 74 5.40 15.20 4.42
N VAL A 75 4.79 14.26 5.16
CA VAL A 75 3.44 13.79 4.86
C VAL A 75 2.39 14.86 5.14
N ASP A 76 2.54 15.66 6.19
CA ASP A 76 1.62 16.78 6.49
C ASP A 76 1.61 17.80 5.35
N ARG A 77 2.78 18.14 4.84
CA ARG A 77 2.91 19.04 3.69
C ARG A 77 2.21 18.49 2.44
N TYR A 78 2.55 17.25 2.06
CA TYR A 78 2.01 16.69 0.81
C TYR A 78 0.55 16.27 0.91
N HIS A 79 0.10 15.78 2.05
CA HIS A 79 -1.33 15.57 2.30
C HIS A 79 -2.11 16.87 2.07
N GLY A 80 -1.65 17.98 2.67
CA GLY A 80 -2.29 19.29 2.50
C GLY A 80 -2.30 19.77 1.05
N ILE A 81 -1.18 19.65 0.32
CA ILE A 81 -1.08 20.04 -1.08
C ILE A 81 -2.01 19.19 -1.96
N ILE A 82 -2.01 17.88 -1.76
CA ILE A 82 -2.83 16.94 -2.54
C ILE A 82 -4.32 17.21 -2.30
N LYS A 83 -4.73 17.30 -1.03
CA LYS A 83 -6.11 17.60 -0.64
C LYS A 83 -6.60 18.91 -1.27
N LYS A 84 -5.80 19.96 -1.13
CA LYS A 84 -6.10 21.26 -1.73
C LYS A 84 -6.22 21.19 -3.26
N SER A 85 -5.33 20.42 -3.92
CA SER A 85 -5.42 20.25 -5.37
C SER A 85 -6.74 19.61 -5.79
N PHE A 86 -7.25 18.62 -5.05
CA PHE A 86 -8.55 18.02 -5.31
C PHE A 86 -9.69 19.00 -5.09
N GLU A 87 -9.65 19.80 -4.03
CA GLU A 87 -10.64 20.85 -3.75
C GLU A 87 -10.67 21.90 -4.88
N GLU A 88 -9.51 22.36 -5.35
CA GLU A 88 -9.39 23.33 -6.44
C GLU A 88 -9.88 22.77 -7.79
N PHE A 89 -9.76 21.47 -8.02
CA PHE A 89 -10.36 20.77 -9.17
C PHE A 89 -11.86 20.48 -8.99
N GLY A 90 -12.42 20.78 -7.82
CA GLY A 90 -13.82 20.53 -7.51
C GLY A 90 -14.17 19.05 -7.32
N ILE A 91 -13.19 18.19 -7.00
CA ILE A 91 -13.42 16.78 -6.71
C ILE A 91 -14.03 16.64 -5.31
N THR A 92 -15.16 15.93 -5.23
CA THR A 92 -16.02 15.88 -4.04
C THR A 92 -15.94 14.54 -3.33
N PHE A 93 -14.89 14.35 -2.55
CA PHE A 93 -14.83 13.24 -1.60
C PHE A 93 -15.80 13.46 -0.42
N ASP A 94 -16.42 12.37 0.06
CA ASP A 94 -17.14 12.41 1.34
C ASP A 94 -16.15 12.43 2.51
N ILE A 95 -14.99 11.79 2.33
CA ILE A 95 -13.82 11.94 3.19
C ILE A 95 -12.53 11.83 2.38
N TYR A 96 -11.58 12.70 2.68
CA TYR A 96 -10.17 12.57 2.25
C TYR A 96 -9.29 12.53 3.51
N SER A 97 -8.95 11.32 3.96
CA SER A 97 -8.17 11.07 5.18
C SER A 97 -6.74 10.65 4.86
N ARG A 98 -6.08 9.89 5.72
CA ARG A 98 -4.65 9.56 5.65
C ARG A 98 -4.30 8.31 6.43
N THR A 99 -3.23 7.61 6.03
CA THR A 99 -2.79 6.39 6.74
C THR A 99 -2.06 6.67 8.05
N THR A 100 -1.66 7.92 8.34
CA THR A 100 -1.14 8.32 9.66
C THR A 100 -2.24 8.67 10.66
N SER A 101 -3.53 8.54 10.32
CA SER A 101 -4.61 8.79 11.28
C SER A 101 -4.64 7.73 12.40
N ALA A 102 -5.08 8.13 13.58
CA ALA A 102 -5.19 7.21 14.74
C ALA A 102 -6.17 6.06 14.44
N THR A 103 -7.26 6.34 13.72
CA THR A 103 -8.25 5.33 13.30
C THR A 103 -7.60 4.29 12.39
N HIS A 104 -6.76 4.72 11.45
CA HIS A 104 -6.06 3.81 10.57
C HIS A 104 -5.04 2.96 11.32
N HIS A 105 -4.22 3.57 12.17
CA HIS A 105 -3.23 2.85 13.00
C HIS A 105 -3.89 1.75 13.83
N GLN A 106 -5.00 2.07 14.50
CA GLN A 106 -5.74 1.10 15.28
C GLN A 106 -6.28 -0.03 14.40
N MET A 107 -6.92 0.32 13.28
CA MET A 107 -7.53 -0.67 12.40
C MET A 107 -6.50 -1.60 11.75
N ALA A 108 -5.38 -1.08 11.25
CA ALA A 108 -4.32 -1.89 10.67
C ALA A 108 -3.67 -2.82 11.70
N SER A 109 -3.49 -2.33 12.94
CA SER A 109 -3.04 -3.14 14.06
C SER A 109 -4.02 -4.27 14.37
N ASP A 110 -5.32 -4.00 14.37
CA ASP A 110 -6.37 -5.01 14.64
C ASP A 110 -6.45 -6.06 13.53
N PHE A 111 -6.28 -5.66 12.26
CA PHE A 111 -6.15 -6.59 11.13
C PHE A 111 -4.96 -7.52 11.30
N PHE A 112 -3.79 -6.97 11.63
CA PHE A 112 -2.60 -7.78 11.86
C PHE A 112 -2.80 -8.76 13.02
N ARG A 113 -3.28 -8.30 14.19
CA ARG A 113 -3.55 -9.15 15.36
C ARG A 113 -4.53 -10.26 15.03
N THR A 114 -5.62 -9.93 14.33
CA THR A 114 -6.63 -10.94 13.95
C THR A 114 -6.03 -12.07 13.12
N LEU A 115 -5.14 -11.77 12.17
CA LEU A 115 -4.46 -12.78 11.36
C LEU A 115 -3.40 -13.53 12.17
N TYR A 116 -2.67 -12.82 13.04
CA TYR A 116 -1.67 -13.40 13.93
C TYR A 116 -2.31 -14.40 14.91
N ASP A 117 -3.38 -14.02 15.58
CA ASP A 117 -4.11 -14.87 16.54
C ASP A 117 -4.74 -16.10 15.89
N LYS A 118 -5.09 -16.00 14.61
CA LYS A 118 -5.55 -17.13 13.78
C LYS A 118 -4.43 -18.04 13.29
N GLY A 119 -3.15 -17.69 13.52
CA GLY A 119 -2.02 -18.46 13.02
C GLY A 119 -1.86 -18.41 11.50
N GLU A 120 -2.31 -17.33 10.85
CA GLU A 120 -2.26 -17.18 9.40
C GLU A 120 -0.87 -16.71 8.89
N PHE A 121 -0.01 -16.23 9.76
CA PHE A 121 1.34 -15.81 9.39
C PHE A 121 2.37 -16.94 9.59
N ILE A 122 3.38 -16.93 8.73
CA ILE A 122 4.60 -17.74 8.90
C ILE A 122 5.66 -16.79 9.46
N GLU A 123 6.26 -17.16 10.60
CA GLU A 123 7.43 -16.46 11.12
C GLU A 123 8.69 -17.01 10.46
N LYS A 124 9.52 -16.12 9.92
CA LYS A 124 10.79 -16.48 9.29
C LYS A 124 11.90 -15.57 9.76
N THR A 125 13.02 -16.18 10.20
CA THR A 125 14.30 -15.48 10.35
C THR A 125 15.07 -15.61 9.03
N SER A 126 15.57 -14.50 8.53
CA SER A 126 16.35 -14.44 7.29
C SER A 126 17.45 -13.40 7.42
N GLU A 127 18.51 -13.57 6.64
CA GLU A 127 19.54 -12.54 6.54
C GLU A 127 19.06 -11.39 5.67
N GLN A 128 19.30 -10.16 6.14
CA GLN A 128 18.98 -8.91 5.43
C GLN A 128 20.20 -7.99 5.46
N TYR A 129 20.29 -7.11 4.48
CA TYR A 129 21.34 -6.11 4.46
C TYR A 129 21.17 -5.08 5.58
N TYR A 130 22.27 -4.81 6.28
CA TYR A 130 22.37 -3.87 7.37
C TYR A 130 23.48 -2.86 7.09
N ASP A 131 23.18 -1.59 7.31
CA ASP A 131 24.15 -0.49 7.22
C ASP A 131 24.75 -0.23 8.61
N GLU A 132 26.04 -0.49 8.78
CA GLU A 132 26.72 -0.29 10.05
C GLU A 132 26.96 1.18 10.39
N GLU A 133 27.07 2.05 9.38
CA GLU A 133 27.23 3.49 9.57
C GLU A 133 25.91 4.14 9.97
N ALA A 134 24.82 3.82 9.25
CA ALA A 134 23.50 4.32 9.55
C ALA A 134 22.79 3.55 10.69
N LYS A 135 23.36 2.41 11.15
CA LYS A 135 22.85 1.51 12.19
C LYS A 135 21.42 1.06 11.97
N GLN A 136 21.08 0.72 10.73
CA GLN A 136 19.73 0.25 10.37
C GLN A 136 19.75 -0.80 9.26
N PHE A 137 18.68 -1.61 9.20
CA PHE A 137 18.44 -2.51 8.08
C PHE A 137 18.09 -1.73 6.80
N LEU A 138 18.49 -2.30 5.66
CA LEU A 138 18.27 -1.71 4.34
C LEU A 138 17.12 -2.42 3.63
N ALA A 139 15.90 -2.06 3.99
CA ALA A 139 14.70 -2.54 3.32
C ALA A 139 14.47 -1.80 2.00
N ASP A 140 13.95 -2.53 1.02
CA ASP A 140 13.37 -1.97 -0.21
C ASP A 140 14.29 -0.92 -0.90
N ARG A 141 13.91 0.36 -0.85
CA ARG A 141 14.63 1.47 -1.51
C ARG A 141 15.79 2.06 -0.70
N TYR A 142 16.06 1.54 0.47
CA TYR A 142 17.28 1.87 1.20
C TYR A 142 18.54 1.21 0.64
N ILE A 143 18.37 0.25 -0.28
CA ILE A 143 19.48 -0.41 -0.95
C ILE A 143 19.37 -0.24 -2.46
N THR A 144 20.51 0.00 -3.09
CA THR A 144 20.66 0.10 -4.54
C THR A 144 21.77 -0.83 -4.99
N GLY A 145 21.73 -1.21 -6.25
CA GLY A 145 22.77 -2.06 -6.84
C GLY A 145 22.47 -2.34 -8.31
N THR A 146 23.25 -3.27 -8.88
CA THR A 146 23.08 -3.65 -10.27
C THR A 146 21.99 -4.73 -10.41
N CYS A 147 21.01 -4.46 -11.26
CA CYS A 147 19.95 -5.41 -11.59
C CYS A 147 20.53 -6.68 -12.23
N PRO A 148 20.21 -7.88 -11.71
CA PRO A 148 20.72 -9.14 -12.28
C PRO A 148 20.13 -9.43 -13.68
N HIS A 149 19.00 -8.84 -14.05
CA HIS A 149 18.30 -9.10 -15.31
C HIS A 149 18.74 -8.18 -16.45
N CYS A 150 18.80 -6.87 -16.23
CA CYS A 150 19.07 -5.91 -17.29
C CYS A 150 20.40 -5.14 -17.15
N GLY A 151 21.14 -5.33 -16.04
CA GLY A 151 22.42 -4.65 -15.81
C GLY A 151 22.29 -3.18 -15.39
N ASN A 152 21.10 -2.67 -15.11
CA ASN A 152 20.94 -1.30 -14.61
C ASN A 152 21.61 -1.16 -13.24
N GLU A 153 22.61 -0.27 -13.14
CA GLU A 153 23.42 -0.04 -11.93
C GLU A 153 22.67 0.73 -10.82
N LYS A 154 21.44 1.17 -11.08
CA LYS A 154 20.61 1.96 -10.16
C LYS A 154 19.29 1.25 -9.85
N ALA A 155 19.29 -0.07 -9.79
CA ALA A 155 18.13 -0.82 -9.35
C ALA A 155 17.94 -0.70 -7.84
N TYR A 156 16.69 -0.66 -7.38
CA TYR A 156 16.33 -0.72 -5.96
C TYR A 156 16.12 -2.16 -5.51
N GLY A 157 16.12 -2.37 -4.20
CA GLY A 157 15.99 -3.70 -3.61
C GLY A 157 14.58 -4.31 -3.76
N ASP A 158 13.56 -3.54 -4.09
CA ASP A 158 12.19 -3.99 -4.33
C ASP A 158 11.86 -4.17 -5.82
N GLN A 159 12.48 -3.34 -6.68
CA GLN A 159 12.17 -3.32 -8.11
C GLN A 159 13.29 -2.65 -8.93
N CYS A 160 13.49 -3.12 -10.14
CA CYS A 160 14.29 -2.41 -11.13
C CYS A 160 13.38 -1.49 -11.97
N GLU A 161 13.56 -0.17 -11.85
CA GLU A 161 12.74 0.79 -12.60
C GLU A 161 13.03 0.81 -14.11
N ALA A 162 14.17 0.26 -14.57
CA ALA A 162 14.49 0.20 -15.98
C ALA A 162 13.79 -0.95 -16.73
N CYS A 163 13.67 -2.13 -16.11
CA CYS A 163 13.04 -3.31 -16.74
C CYS A 163 11.74 -3.77 -16.05
N GLY A 164 11.33 -3.14 -14.95
CA GLY A 164 10.10 -3.44 -14.23
C GLY A 164 10.13 -4.74 -13.41
N THR A 165 11.27 -5.45 -13.38
CA THR A 165 11.38 -6.72 -12.62
C THR A 165 11.31 -6.46 -11.13
N SER A 166 10.47 -7.23 -10.42
CA SER A 166 10.45 -7.27 -8.95
C SER A 166 11.71 -7.97 -8.45
N LEU A 167 12.33 -7.41 -7.42
CA LEU A 167 13.59 -7.88 -6.85
C LEU A 167 13.45 -8.08 -5.34
N SER A 168 14.34 -8.88 -4.77
CA SER A 168 14.68 -8.84 -3.36
C SER A 168 16.00 -8.10 -3.17
N PRO A 169 16.25 -7.43 -2.04
CA PRO A 169 17.52 -6.75 -1.78
C PRO A 169 18.74 -7.63 -2.03
N THR A 170 18.64 -8.93 -1.71
CA THR A 170 19.70 -9.94 -1.87
C THR A 170 19.96 -10.36 -3.33
N ASP A 171 19.08 -10.01 -4.26
CA ASP A 171 19.28 -10.30 -5.69
C ASP A 171 20.22 -9.32 -6.37
N LEU A 172 20.40 -8.11 -5.78
CA LEU A 172 21.23 -7.06 -6.35
C LEU A 172 22.70 -7.46 -6.36
N LYS A 173 23.38 -7.16 -7.47
CA LYS A 173 24.85 -7.23 -7.56
C LYS A 173 25.43 -5.91 -7.07
N ASP A 174 26.59 -5.99 -6.40
CA ASP A 174 27.28 -4.83 -5.83
C ASP A 174 26.39 -3.88 -5.02
N PRO A 175 25.66 -4.43 -4.01
CA PRO A 175 24.71 -3.66 -3.23
C PRO A 175 25.38 -2.53 -2.43
N LYS A 176 24.71 -1.36 -2.37
CA LYS A 176 25.16 -0.19 -1.62
C LYS A 176 23.99 0.39 -0.83
N SER A 177 24.28 0.89 0.36
CA SER A 177 23.32 1.67 1.12
C SER A 177 22.97 2.96 0.37
N ALA A 178 21.67 3.22 0.17
CA ALA A 178 21.19 4.51 -0.33
C ALA A 178 21.26 5.63 0.72
N ILE A 179 21.60 5.28 1.97
CA ILE A 179 21.66 6.20 3.11
C ILE A 179 23.08 6.74 3.28
N SER A 180 24.07 5.85 3.48
CA SER A 180 25.46 6.20 3.73
C SER A 180 26.36 6.06 2.51
N GLY A 181 25.93 5.29 1.49
CA GLY A 181 26.76 4.89 0.35
C GLY A 181 27.72 3.72 0.68
N SER A 182 27.73 3.25 1.92
CA SER A 182 28.62 2.16 2.36
C SER A 182 28.18 0.81 1.78
N LYS A 183 29.12 -0.16 1.80
CA LYS A 183 28.80 -1.55 1.49
C LYS A 183 28.11 -2.18 2.70
N PRO A 184 26.87 -2.69 2.54
CA PRO A 184 26.15 -3.27 3.67
C PRO A 184 26.70 -4.65 4.05
N VAL A 185 26.41 -5.06 5.30
CA VAL A 185 26.67 -6.39 5.84
C VAL A 185 25.38 -7.19 5.99
N MET A 186 25.47 -8.51 6.04
CA MET A 186 24.30 -9.36 6.30
C MET A 186 24.08 -9.49 7.81
N ARG A 187 22.83 -9.32 8.27
CA ARG A 187 22.40 -9.59 9.64
C ARG A 187 21.07 -10.32 9.66
N GLU A 188 20.89 -11.18 10.64
CA GLU A 188 19.62 -11.87 10.84
C GLU A 188 18.53 -10.92 11.35
N THR A 189 17.34 -11.07 10.79
CA THR A 189 16.12 -10.42 11.26
C THR A 189 14.92 -11.33 11.07
N LYS A 190 13.93 -11.21 11.96
CA LYS A 190 12.70 -12.01 11.92
C LYS A 190 11.54 -11.17 11.36
N HIS A 191 10.79 -11.76 10.45
CA HIS A 191 9.59 -11.15 9.86
C HIS A 191 8.40 -12.09 9.84
N TRP A 192 7.20 -11.53 9.75
CA TRP A 192 5.94 -12.23 9.53
C TRP A 192 5.60 -12.21 8.04
N TYR A 193 5.22 -13.38 7.53
CA TYR A 193 4.89 -13.58 6.11
C TYR A 193 3.46 -14.04 5.96
N LEU A 194 2.70 -13.37 5.10
CA LEU A 194 1.41 -13.86 4.64
C LEU A 194 1.65 -14.93 3.56
N PRO A 195 1.18 -16.18 3.76
CA PRO A 195 1.39 -17.28 2.82
C PRO A 195 0.40 -17.16 1.66
N LEU A 196 0.69 -16.30 0.67
CA LEU A 196 -0.18 -16.07 -0.48
C LEU A 196 -0.34 -17.32 -1.36
N ASP A 197 0.66 -18.20 -1.40
CA ASP A 197 0.62 -19.51 -2.04
C ASP A 197 -0.51 -20.39 -1.50
N LYS A 198 -0.76 -20.38 -0.18
CA LYS A 198 -1.91 -21.04 0.46
C LYS A 198 -3.26 -20.53 -0.10
N TRP A 199 -3.33 -19.25 -0.41
CA TRP A 199 -4.55 -18.57 -0.88
C TRP A 199 -4.70 -18.56 -2.41
N GLU A 200 -3.69 -18.99 -3.15
CA GLU A 200 -3.68 -18.97 -4.61
C GLU A 200 -4.88 -19.71 -5.24
N PRO A 201 -5.29 -20.92 -4.79
CA PRO A 201 -6.45 -21.60 -5.36
C PRO A 201 -7.74 -20.79 -5.23
N PHE A 202 -7.96 -20.16 -4.06
CA PHE A 202 -9.11 -19.29 -3.84
C PHE A 202 -9.04 -18.06 -4.75
N LEU A 203 -7.88 -17.39 -4.84
CA LEU A 203 -7.69 -16.19 -5.67
C LEU A 203 -7.84 -16.48 -7.16
N ARG A 204 -7.37 -17.65 -7.62
CA ARG A 204 -7.59 -18.09 -9.02
C ARG A 204 -9.06 -18.20 -9.34
N LYS A 205 -9.83 -18.87 -8.50
CA LYS A 205 -11.28 -19.00 -8.70
C LYS A 205 -11.94 -17.62 -8.66
N TRP A 206 -11.71 -16.88 -7.60
CA TRP A 206 -12.34 -15.58 -7.39
C TRP A 206 -12.05 -14.59 -8.52
N ILE A 207 -10.78 -14.47 -8.95
CA ILE A 207 -10.40 -13.50 -10.00
C ILE A 207 -10.73 -14.04 -11.40
N LEU A 208 -10.28 -15.28 -11.71
CA LEU A 208 -10.30 -15.77 -13.09
C LEU A 208 -11.64 -16.40 -13.51
N GLU A 209 -12.47 -16.80 -12.55
CA GLU A 209 -13.78 -17.41 -12.85
C GLU A 209 -14.94 -16.49 -12.48
N ASP A 210 -14.91 -15.88 -11.27
CA ASP A 210 -16.03 -15.13 -10.72
C ASP A 210 -16.03 -13.65 -11.13
N HIS A 211 -14.88 -13.09 -11.59
CA HIS A 211 -14.71 -11.68 -11.94
C HIS A 211 -14.13 -11.44 -13.35
N LYS A 212 -14.64 -12.18 -14.33
CA LYS A 212 -14.24 -12.01 -15.75
C LYS A 212 -14.65 -10.67 -16.35
N GLU A 213 -15.58 -9.97 -15.72
CA GLU A 213 -16.06 -8.65 -16.10
C GLU A 213 -15.08 -7.50 -15.77
N TRP A 214 -14.02 -7.77 -15.02
CA TRP A 214 -13.02 -6.74 -14.74
C TRP A 214 -12.35 -6.22 -15.99
N LYS A 215 -11.88 -4.99 -15.95
CA LYS A 215 -11.18 -4.37 -17.09
C LYS A 215 -10.04 -5.28 -17.57
N PRO A 216 -9.87 -5.46 -18.90
CA PRO A 216 -8.89 -6.41 -19.46
C PRO A 216 -7.46 -6.24 -18.96
N ASN A 217 -7.02 -4.99 -18.72
CA ASN A 217 -5.70 -4.70 -18.17
C ASN A 217 -5.55 -5.15 -16.70
N VAL A 218 -6.58 -4.96 -15.88
CA VAL A 218 -6.60 -5.41 -14.47
C VAL A 218 -6.63 -6.94 -14.42
N TYR A 219 -7.57 -7.55 -15.13
CA TYR A 219 -7.70 -9.01 -15.21
C TYR A 219 -6.41 -9.66 -15.72
N GLY A 220 -5.83 -9.12 -16.81
CA GLY A 220 -4.60 -9.64 -17.39
C GLY A 220 -3.40 -9.55 -16.45
N GLN A 221 -3.27 -8.46 -15.70
CA GLN A 221 -2.19 -8.30 -14.72
C GLN A 221 -2.34 -9.29 -13.56
N CYS A 222 -3.53 -9.44 -13.00
CA CYS A 222 -3.80 -10.42 -11.94
C CYS A 222 -3.54 -11.85 -12.41
N LYS A 223 -4.00 -12.18 -13.62
CA LYS A 223 -3.74 -13.48 -14.24
C LYS A 223 -2.24 -13.75 -14.41
N SER A 224 -1.47 -12.77 -14.85
CA SER A 224 -0.01 -12.89 -15.00
C SER A 224 0.67 -13.23 -13.68
N TRP A 225 0.31 -12.57 -12.58
CA TRP A 225 0.86 -12.88 -11.26
C TRP A 225 0.48 -14.28 -10.77
N LEU A 226 -0.76 -14.69 -10.97
CA LEU A 226 -1.21 -16.04 -10.64
C LEU A 226 -0.49 -17.11 -11.49
N ASP A 227 -0.26 -16.85 -12.78
CA ASP A 227 0.44 -17.80 -13.66
C ASP A 227 1.93 -17.97 -13.30
N MET A 228 2.55 -16.95 -12.69
CA MET A 228 3.91 -17.04 -12.14
C MET A 228 3.97 -17.83 -10.81
N GLY A 229 2.84 -18.06 -10.17
CA GLY A 229 2.73 -18.66 -8.84
C GLY A 229 2.98 -17.65 -7.72
N LEU A 230 2.06 -17.60 -6.76
CA LEU A 230 2.18 -16.71 -5.61
C LEU A 230 3.18 -17.24 -4.59
N GLN A 231 3.90 -16.35 -3.94
CA GLN A 231 4.88 -16.68 -2.90
C GLN A 231 4.51 -15.99 -1.58
N PRO A 232 4.92 -16.55 -0.42
CA PRO A 232 4.76 -15.86 0.86
C PRO A 232 5.39 -14.46 0.83
N ARG A 233 4.65 -13.46 1.30
CA ARG A 233 5.09 -12.06 1.32
C ARG A 233 5.26 -11.55 2.73
N ALA A 234 6.42 -10.97 3.03
CA ALA A 234 6.65 -10.34 4.33
C ALA A 234 5.73 -9.13 4.52
N VAL A 235 5.01 -9.09 5.63
CA VAL A 235 4.07 -8.04 6.01
C VAL A 235 4.63 -7.09 7.07
N SER A 236 5.91 -7.25 7.41
CA SER A 236 6.64 -6.36 8.31
C SER A 236 7.96 -5.90 7.70
N ARG A 237 8.50 -4.80 8.21
CA ARG A 237 9.78 -4.22 7.80
C ARG A 237 10.54 -3.70 9.00
N ASP A 238 11.87 -3.77 8.95
CA ASP A 238 12.77 -3.10 9.90
C ASP A 238 12.88 -1.62 9.50
N LEU A 239 11.97 -0.81 9.98
CA LEU A 239 11.87 0.63 9.71
C LEU A 239 11.38 1.36 10.97
N ASP A 240 11.67 2.65 11.03
CA ASP A 240 11.28 3.55 12.11
C ASP A 240 10.04 4.42 11.77
N TRP A 241 9.56 4.35 10.54
CA TRP A 241 8.38 5.08 10.05
C TRP A 241 7.32 4.15 9.48
N GLY A 242 6.19 4.07 10.14
CA GLY A 242 5.06 3.21 9.81
C GLY A 242 4.28 2.82 11.07
N ILE A 243 3.33 1.91 10.92
CA ILE A 243 2.55 1.37 12.04
C ILE A 243 3.38 0.30 12.74
N PRO A 244 3.69 0.42 14.03
CA PRO A 244 4.42 -0.62 14.76
C PRO A 244 3.73 -1.97 14.68
N VAL A 245 4.48 -3.04 14.46
CA VAL A 245 3.95 -4.40 14.49
C VAL A 245 3.43 -4.71 15.90
N PRO A 246 2.14 -5.01 16.08
CA PRO A 246 1.48 -4.97 17.39
C PRO A 246 1.59 -6.31 18.16
N VAL A 247 2.74 -6.99 18.13
CA VAL A 247 2.99 -8.25 18.84
C VAL A 247 4.33 -8.21 19.56
N GLU A 248 4.48 -9.05 20.59
CA GLU A 248 5.71 -9.19 21.36
C GLU A 248 6.90 -9.65 20.51
N GLY A 249 8.08 -9.11 20.76
CA GLY A 249 9.31 -9.42 20.01
C GLY A 249 9.36 -8.77 18.61
N ALA A 250 8.56 -7.73 18.38
CA ALA A 250 8.52 -6.97 17.14
C ALA A 250 9.14 -5.56 17.26
N GLU A 251 9.95 -5.32 18.28
CA GLU A 251 10.58 -4.02 18.50
C GLU A 251 11.39 -3.58 17.30
N GLY A 252 11.25 -2.32 16.89
CA GLY A 252 11.92 -1.75 15.72
C GLY A 252 11.36 -2.21 14.37
N LYS A 253 10.15 -2.79 14.37
CA LYS A 253 9.48 -3.24 13.16
C LYS A 253 8.14 -2.54 12.98
N VAL A 254 7.83 -2.25 11.71
CA VAL A 254 6.54 -1.67 11.29
C VAL A 254 5.85 -2.58 10.29
N LEU A 255 4.55 -2.39 10.12
CA LEU A 255 3.78 -3.03 9.06
C LEU A 255 4.32 -2.57 7.69
N TYR A 256 4.34 -3.50 6.74
CA TYR A 256 4.71 -3.20 5.37
C TYR A 256 3.62 -2.33 4.70
N VAL A 257 4.02 -1.28 4.02
CA VAL A 257 3.08 -0.31 3.41
C VAL A 257 2.01 -0.96 2.53
N TRP A 258 2.33 -1.99 1.78
CA TRP A 258 1.35 -2.72 0.96
C TRP A 258 0.42 -3.65 1.75
N PHE A 259 0.69 -3.87 3.04
CA PHE A 259 -0.24 -4.52 3.95
C PHE A 259 -1.16 -3.49 4.60
N ASP A 260 -0.63 -2.35 5.04
CA ASP A 260 -1.41 -1.34 5.75
C ASP A 260 -2.22 -0.43 4.81
N ALA A 261 -1.65 0.06 3.72
CA ALA A 261 -2.29 1.03 2.84
C ALA A 261 -3.68 0.60 2.31
N PRO A 262 -3.91 -0.67 1.88
CA PRO A 262 -5.25 -1.10 1.45
C PRO A 262 -6.30 -1.05 2.57
N ILE A 263 -5.89 -1.17 3.84
CA ILE A 263 -6.78 -1.03 4.99
C ILE A 263 -7.25 0.43 5.12
N GLY A 264 -6.51 1.37 4.54
CA GLY A 264 -6.86 2.79 4.49
C GLY A 264 -8.24 3.07 3.90
N TYR A 265 -8.66 2.30 2.91
CA TYR A 265 -10.02 2.44 2.36
C TYR A 265 -11.10 2.15 3.41
N ILE A 266 -10.87 1.12 4.24
CA ILE A 266 -11.81 0.73 5.29
C ILE A 266 -11.75 1.71 6.45
N SER A 267 -10.54 2.08 6.90
CA SER A 267 -10.34 3.00 8.03
C SER A 267 -10.88 4.39 7.75
N ASN A 268 -10.72 4.90 6.53
CA ASN A 268 -11.29 6.18 6.13
C ASN A 268 -12.83 6.15 6.17
N THR A 269 -13.43 5.04 5.75
CA THR A 269 -14.89 4.86 5.88
C THR A 269 -15.31 4.84 7.35
N LYS A 270 -14.57 4.15 8.23
CA LYS A 270 -14.84 4.11 9.67
C LYS A 270 -14.65 5.47 10.34
N GLU A 271 -13.67 6.24 9.88
CA GLU A 271 -13.44 7.60 10.40
C GLU A 271 -14.63 8.54 10.07
N LEU A 272 -15.19 8.40 8.86
CA LEU A 272 -16.38 9.16 8.45
C LEU A 272 -17.66 8.66 9.13
N LEU A 273 -17.83 7.35 9.23
CA LEU A 273 -19.06 6.68 9.68
C LEU A 273 -18.74 5.66 10.79
N PRO A 274 -18.37 6.10 12.00
CA PRO A 274 -17.91 5.21 13.08
C PRO A 274 -18.86 4.06 13.40
N ASP A 275 -20.15 4.33 13.38
CA ASP A 275 -21.21 3.38 13.80
C ASP A 275 -21.82 2.56 12.65
N SER A 276 -21.53 2.92 11.40
CA SER A 276 -22.18 2.31 10.23
C SER A 276 -21.26 1.93 9.07
N TRP A 277 -19.95 2.06 9.23
CA TRP A 277 -18.96 1.74 8.18
C TRP A 277 -19.07 0.29 7.70
N GLU A 278 -19.44 -0.65 8.57
CA GLU A 278 -19.59 -2.07 8.22
C GLU A 278 -20.68 -2.31 7.19
N THR A 279 -21.74 -1.50 7.20
CA THR A 279 -22.80 -1.56 6.19
C THR A 279 -22.24 -1.31 4.78
N TRP A 280 -21.26 -0.43 4.64
CA TRP A 280 -20.63 -0.14 3.35
C TRP A 280 -19.69 -1.23 2.87
N TRP A 281 -19.09 -1.99 3.80
CA TRP A 281 -18.06 -2.99 3.47
C TRP A 281 -18.55 -4.43 3.52
N LYS A 282 -19.57 -4.73 4.34
CA LYS A 282 -20.02 -6.10 4.61
C LYS A 282 -21.40 -6.42 4.03
N ASP A 283 -22.21 -5.42 3.69
CA ASP A 283 -23.53 -5.65 3.12
C ASP A 283 -23.42 -6.03 1.64
N PRO A 284 -23.94 -7.19 1.20
CA PRO A 284 -23.90 -7.63 -0.20
C PRO A 284 -24.75 -6.77 -1.14
N GLU A 285 -25.55 -5.84 -0.63
CA GLU A 285 -26.31 -4.84 -1.39
C GLU A 285 -25.50 -3.56 -1.64
N THR A 286 -24.26 -3.50 -1.18
CA THR A 286 -23.31 -2.43 -1.54
C THR A 286 -22.53 -2.83 -2.80
N LYS A 287 -22.61 -2.00 -3.84
CA LYS A 287 -21.73 -2.09 -4.99
C LYS A 287 -20.40 -1.43 -4.67
N MET A 288 -19.31 -2.17 -4.81
CA MET A 288 -17.96 -1.62 -4.65
C MET A 288 -17.37 -1.30 -6.03
N VAL A 289 -16.79 -0.09 -6.15
CA VAL A 289 -16.08 0.38 -7.34
C VAL A 289 -14.75 0.97 -6.92
N HIS A 290 -13.66 0.43 -7.47
CA HIS A 290 -12.31 0.91 -7.24
C HIS A 290 -11.70 1.46 -8.53
#